data_3564644c39004660c9548d1b81bc28dc
#
_entry.id   3564644c39004660c9548d1b81bc28dc
#
_cell.length_a   1.000
_cell.length_b   1.000
_cell.length_c   1.000
_cell.angle_alpha   90.00
_cell.angle_beta   90.00
_cell.angle_gamma   90.00
#
_symmetry.space_group_name_H-M   'P 1'
#
loop_
_entity.id
_entity.type
_entity.pdbx_description
1 polymer ?
#
loop_
_entity_poly.entity_id
_entity_poly.type
_entity_poly.pdbx_seq_one_letter_code
_entity_poly.pdbx_strand_id
1 'polypeptide(L)'
;MLDTQMYNALSNDVFGDIPENIDFDVAFEPTLVPHKKYVVNANTGQYLDTVGHKFNCASHPDFFRRVQDTMIEELNAPDLQDVNATFRTARNGAWAMMDVTFPNVKVNVETRKHKTEIAQRVIALHGIDGSCSNQVYYGGIDFFCTNGMISGEYDTVRRKNTLLFSLNSFIDELRRAKQDFYEHGRKLQTWASTHIGAVQVEELLSTVMSSDSKADKMLSVYFSEAATRGHNLFALYSAFTNYSSHANDNNNFKLRDTGNDTQAQSMFRREQDVSKWISTPQFRALELAA
;
A
#
# COMPACT_ATOMS: atom_id res chain seq x y z
N MET A 1 -5.28 -19.90 -24.39
CA MET A 1 -5.27 -18.46 -24.11
C MET A 1 -6.70 -18.00 -24.06
N LEU A 2 -7.15 -17.43 -22.95
CA LEU A 2 -8.48 -16.82 -22.86
C LEU A 2 -8.49 -15.57 -23.75
N ASP A 3 -9.64 -15.29 -24.38
CA ASP A 3 -9.83 -14.06 -25.16
C ASP A 3 -9.79 -12.85 -24.21
N THR A 4 -9.31 -11.69 -24.69
CA THR A 4 -9.22 -10.45 -23.91
C THR A 4 -10.58 -10.06 -23.27
N GLN A 5 -11.69 -10.34 -23.93
CA GLN A 5 -13.03 -10.11 -23.36
C GLN A 5 -13.34 -11.03 -22.18
N MET A 6 -12.91 -12.29 -22.24
CA MET A 6 -13.07 -13.22 -21.10
C MET A 6 -12.21 -12.84 -19.90
N TYR A 7 -10.97 -12.35 -20.15
CA TYR A 7 -10.11 -11.82 -19.08
C TYR A 7 -10.71 -10.60 -18.41
N ASN A 8 -11.21 -9.63 -19.21
CA ASN A 8 -11.85 -8.44 -18.66
C ASN A 8 -13.10 -8.78 -17.83
N ALA A 9 -13.92 -9.73 -18.28
CA ALA A 9 -15.08 -10.18 -17.53
C ALA A 9 -14.65 -10.83 -16.20
N LEU A 10 -13.65 -11.70 -16.22
CA LEU A 10 -13.14 -12.35 -15.01
C LEU A 10 -12.50 -11.34 -14.04
N SER A 11 -11.76 -10.35 -14.55
CA SER A 11 -11.21 -9.29 -13.72
C SER A 11 -12.29 -8.46 -13.02
N ASN A 12 -13.36 -8.11 -13.75
CA ASN A 12 -14.49 -7.37 -13.16
C ASN A 12 -15.25 -8.23 -12.12
N ASP A 13 -15.42 -9.52 -12.38
CA ASP A 13 -16.07 -10.44 -11.44
C ASP A 13 -15.27 -10.57 -10.11
N VAL A 14 -13.93 -10.54 -10.18
CA VAL A 14 -13.06 -10.72 -9.03
C VAL A 14 -12.78 -9.40 -8.31
N PHE A 15 -12.49 -8.32 -9.05
CA PHE A 15 -11.99 -7.05 -8.48
C PHE A 15 -13.00 -5.90 -8.58
N GLY A 16 -14.14 -6.12 -9.22
CA GLY A 16 -15.11 -5.06 -9.51
C GLY A 16 -14.69 -4.17 -10.68
N ASP A 17 -15.60 -3.26 -11.02
CA ASP A 17 -15.39 -2.31 -12.12
C ASP A 17 -14.42 -1.20 -11.74
N ILE A 18 -13.65 -0.74 -12.74
CA ILE A 18 -12.82 0.45 -12.59
C ILE A 18 -13.76 1.66 -12.52
N PRO A 19 -13.60 2.58 -11.54
CA PRO A 19 -14.46 3.73 -11.40
C PRO A 19 -14.44 4.67 -12.61
N GLU A 20 -15.60 5.18 -13.00
CA GLU A 20 -15.76 6.04 -14.19
C GLU A 20 -14.84 7.28 -14.18
N ASN A 21 -14.53 7.82 -13.00
CA ASN A 21 -13.68 9.02 -12.86
C ASN A 21 -12.20 8.76 -13.17
N ILE A 22 -11.80 7.51 -13.38
CA ILE A 22 -10.46 7.11 -13.82
C ILE A 22 -10.50 6.17 -15.03
N ASP A 23 -11.69 5.82 -15.53
CA ASP A 23 -11.89 4.98 -16.71
C ASP A 23 -11.85 5.83 -17.99
N PHE A 24 -10.67 6.30 -18.35
CA PHE A 24 -10.44 7.09 -19.55
C PHE A 24 -9.05 6.85 -20.14
N ASP A 25 -8.93 7.11 -21.44
CA ASP A 25 -7.66 7.11 -22.13
C ASP A 25 -6.89 8.41 -21.91
N VAL A 26 -5.56 8.33 -21.97
CA VAL A 26 -4.66 9.47 -21.82
C VAL A 26 -4.17 9.92 -23.19
N ALA A 27 -4.31 11.21 -23.48
CA ALA A 27 -3.71 11.84 -24.64
C ALA A 27 -2.65 12.88 -24.26
N PHE A 28 -1.73 13.11 -25.18
CA PHE A 28 -0.68 14.10 -25.01
C PHE A 28 -0.82 15.18 -26.07
N GLU A 29 -0.96 16.43 -25.65
CA GLU A 29 -1.10 17.56 -26.53
C GLU A 29 0.14 18.49 -26.50
N PRO A 30 0.48 19.15 -27.61
CA PRO A 30 1.58 20.09 -27.65
C PRO A 30 1.30 21.31 -26.78
N THR A 31 2.36 21.89 -26.21
CA THR A 31 2.30 23.15 -25.47
C THR A 31 3.29 24.14 -26.03
N LEU A 32 3.06 25.45 -25.82
CA LEU A 32 3.99 26.51 -26.15
C LEU A 32 5.25 26.52 -25.27
N VAL A 33 5.24 25.80 -24.15
CA VAL A 33 6.40 25.68 -23.26
C VAL A 33 7.42 24.70 -23.85
N PRO A 34 8.68 25.11 -24.10
CA PRO A 34 9.68 24.23 -24.66
C PRO A 34 9.90 22.96 -23.83
N HIS A 35 10.05 21.83 -24.49
CA HIS A 35 10.29 20.52 -23.85
C HIS A 35 9.21 20.03 -22.90
N LYS A 36 8.00 20.57 -23.03
CA LYS A 36 6.81 20.16 -22.28
C LYS A 36 5.70 19.69 -23.21
N LYS A 37 4.73 18.98 -22.63
CA LYS A 37 3.46 18.62 -23.27
C LYS A 37 2.36 18.55 -22.21
N TYR A 38 1.12 18.77 -22.63
CA TYR A 38 -0.05 18.60 -21.78
C TYR A 38 -0.42 17.12 -21.71
N VAL A 39 -0.88 16.71 -20.53
CA VAL A 39 -1.60 15.45 -20.31
C VAL A 39 -3.07 15.79 -20.22
N VAL A 40 -3.88 15.16 -21.04
CA VAL A 40 -5.33 15.40 -21.09
C VAL A 40 -6.08 14.07 -21.04
N ASN A 41 -7.29 14.12 -20.49
CA ASN A 41 -8.25 13.03 -20.64
C ASN A 41 -8.68 12.97 -22.10
N ALA A 42 -8.40 11.88 -22.79
CA ALA A 42 -8.67 11.74 -24.23
C ALA A 42 -10.17 11.77 -24.56
N ASN A 43 -11.03 11.38 -23.60
CA ASN A 43 -12.48 11.30 -23.80
C ASN A 43 -13.16 12.67 -23.70
N THR A 44 -12.64 13.54 -22.81
CA THR A 44 -13.28 14.82 -22.49
C THR A 44 -12.45 16.05 -22.90
N GLY A 45 -11.17 15.87 -23.22
CA GLY A 45 -10.23 16.98 -23.42
C GLY A 45 -9.83 17.70 -22.13
N GLN A 46 -10.23 17.20 -20.97
CA GLN A 46 -9.88 17.82 -19.68
C GLN A 46 -8.38 17.83 -19.47
N TYR A 47 -7.82 19.00 -19.19
CA TYR A 47 -6.43 19.16 -18.78
C TYR A 47 -6.19 18.51 -17.42
N LEU A 48 -5.13 17.70 -17.33
CA LEU A 48 -4.72 17.01 -16.11
C LEU A 48 -3.40 17.57 -15.56
N ASP A 49 -2.35 17.69 -16.39
CA ASP A 49 -1.08 18.29 -15.97
C ASP A 49 -0.18 18.65 -17.17
N THR A 50 0.97 19.26 -16.87
CA THR A 50 2.03 19.58 -17.85
C THR A 50 3.31 18.79 -17.51
N VAL A 51 3.69 17.87 -18.35
CA VAL A 51 4.82 16.97 -18.14
C VAL A 51 5.98 17.24 -19.10
N GLY A 52 7.15 16.63 -18.83
CA GLY A 52 8.27 16.65 -19.76
C GLY A 52 7.97 15.88 -21.05
N HIS A 53 8.57 16.28 -22.16
CA HIS A 53 8.32 15.64 -23.47
C HIS A 53 8.64 14.13 -23.51
N LYS A 54 9.56 13.65 -22.65
CA LYS A 54 9.92 12.22 -22.52
C LYS A 54 8.98 11.42 -21.61
N PHE A 55 8.07 12.11 -20.91
CA PHE A 55 7.09 11.41 -20.08
C PHE A 55 6.16 10.57 -20.96
N ASN A 56 5.82 9.38 -20.50
CA ASN A 56 4.82 8.53 -21.11
C ASN A 56 4.19 7.66 -20.01
N CYS A 57 2.92 7.37 -20.14
CA CYS A 57 2.20 6.50 -19.21
C CYS A 57 1.15 5.68 -19.97
N ALA A 58 0.75 4.56 -19.40
CA ALA A 58 -0.48 3.88 -19.74
C ALA A 58 -1.68 4.67 -19.20
N SER A 59 -2.88 4.33 -19.61
CA SER A 59 -4.10 4.76 -18.91
C SER A 59 -4.21 4.08 -17.54
N HIS A 60 -5.07 4.60 -16.64
CA HIS A 60 -5.36 3.90 -15.38
C HIS A 60 -5.99 2.53 -15.63
N PRO A 61 -6.99 2.37 -16.52
CA PRO A 61 -7.54 1.06 -16.84
C PRO A 61 -6.49 0.06 -17.31
N ASP A 62 -5.63 0.43 -18.27
CA ASP A 62 -4.58 -0.47 -18.76
C ASP A 62 -3.63 -0.94 -17.68
N PHE A 63 -3.23 -0.02 -16.79
CA PHE A 63 -2.33 -0.36 -15.69
C PHE A 63 -3.00 -1.30 -14.69
N PHE A 64 -4.20 -0.96 -14.21
CA PHE A 64 -4.87 -1.78 -13.19
C PHE A 64 -5.33 -3.13 -13.73
N ARG A 65 -5.85 -3.19 -14.94
CA ARG A 65 -6.22 -4.46 -15.58
C ARG A 65 -5.01 -5.38 -15.72
N ARG A 66 -3.86 -4.84 -16.11
CA ARG A 66 -2.65 -5.65 -16.21
C ARG A 66 -2.17 -6.19 -14.85
N VAL A 67 -2.31 -5.41 -13.78
CA VAL A 67 -2.03 -5.88 -12.41
C VAL A 67 -3.05 -6.95 -12.00
N GLN A 68 -4.35 -6.74 -12.27
CA GLN A 68 -5.41 -7.70 -12.00
C GLN A 68 -5.21 -9.02 -12.73
N ASP A 69 -4.94 -8.97 -14.04
CA ASP A 69 -4.68 -10.16 -14.87
C ASP A 69 -3.52 -10.99 -14.32
N THR A 70 -2.44 -10.30 -13.91
CA THR A 70 -1.30 -11.00 -13.30
C THR A 70 -1.67 -11.67 -11.96
N MET A 71 -2.51 -11.03 -11.15
CA MET A 71 -3.01 -11.66 -9.91
C MET A 71 -3.88 -12.88 -10.21
N ILE A 72 -4.73 -12.83 -11.23
CA ILE A 72 -5.54 -13.96 -11.68
C ILE A 72 -4.66 -15.11 -12.18
N GLU A 73 -3.60 -14.81 -12.94
CA GLU A 73 -2.68 -15.82 -13.47
C GLU A 73 -1.88 -16.54 -12.38
N GLU A 74 -1.53 -15.83 -11.30
CA GLU A 74 -0.62 -16.33 -10.26
C GLU A 74 -1.32 -16.89 -9.02
N LEU A 75 -2.59 -16.58 -8.81
CA LEU A 75 -3.38 -17.06 -7.67
C LEU A 75 -4.29 -18.21 -8.10
N ASN A 76 -4.53 -19.15 -7.20
CA ASN A 76 -5.45 -20.25 -7.42
C ASN A 76 -6.90 -19.78 -7.24
N ALA A 77 -7.86 -20.49 -7.84
CA ALA A 77 -9.28 -20.15 -7.73
C ALA A 77 -9.78 -19.97 -6.28
N PRO A 78 -9.37 -20.78 -5.27
CA PRO A 78 -9.74 -20.53 -3.88
C PRO A 78 -9.19 -19.21 -3.30
N ASP A 79 -8.01 -18.78 -3.74
CA ASP A 79 -7.38 -17.54 -3.29
C ASP A 79 -8.12 -16.30 -3.82
N LEU A 80 -8.81 -16.45 -4.96
CA LEU A 80 -9.56 -15.39 -5.62
C LEU A 80 -11.02 -15.27 -5.13
N GLN A 81 -11.45 -16.09 -4.17
CA GLN A 81 -12.78 -15.98 -3.58
C GLN A 81 -12.81 -14.84 -2.55
N ASP A 82 -13.93 -14.13 -2.51
CA ASP A 82 -14.21 -13.05 -1.56
C ASP A 82 -13.18 -11.91 -1.58
N VAL A 83 -12.50 -11.74 -2.73
CA VAL A 83 -11.54 -10.64 -2.91
C VAL A 83 -12.25 -9.31 -2.74
N ASN A 84 -11.62 -8.41 -1.99
CA ASN A 84 -12.11 -7.05 -1.80
C ASN A 84 -11.12 -6.08 -2.46
N ALA A 85 -11.56 -5.40 -3.50
CA ALA A 85 -10.81 -4.35 -4.17
C ALA A 85 -11.49 -3.00 -4.01
N THR A 86 -10.71 -1.99 -3.63
CA THR A 86 -11.19 -0.62 -3.50
C THR A 86 -10.30 0.31 -4.32
N PHE A 87 -10.91 1.30 -4.96
CA PHE A 87 -10.20 2.33 -5.69
C PHE A 87 -10.28 3.66 -4.94
N ARG A 88 -9.17 4.38 -4.92
CA ARG A 88 -9.09 5.74 -4.38
C ARG A 88 -8.39 6.63 -5.39
N THR A 89 -8.89 7.84 -5.54
CA THR A 89 -8.39 8.79 -6.51
C THR A 89 -7.97 10.08 -5.84
N ALA A 90 -7.09 10.81 -6.49
CA ALA A 90 -6.67 12.14 -6.09
C ALA A 90 -6.30 12.96 -7.33
N ARG A 91 -6.12 14.28 -7.15
CA ARG A 91 -5.67 15.18 -8.22
C ARG A 91 -6.59 15.13 -9.45
N ASN A 92 -7.90 15.19 -9.23
CA ASN A 92 -8.93 15.12 -10.28
C ASN A 92 -8.80 13.87 -11.18
N GLY A 93 -8.45 12.73 -10.59
CA GLY A 93 -8.28 11.47 -11.32
C GLY A 93 -6.91 11.31 -11.99
N ALA A 94 -5.97 12.24 -11.82
CA ALA A 94 -4.62 12.08 -12.36
C ALA A 94 -3.73 11.15 -11.52
N TRP A 95 -4.16 10.82 -10.31
CA TRP A 95 -3.57 9.83 -9.43
C TRP A 95 -4.62 8.83 -8.96
N ALA A 96 -4.30 7.56 -9.00
CA ALA A 96 -5.19 6.50 -8.56
C ALA A 96 -4.45 5.41 -7.80
N MET A 97 -5.16 4.78 -6.88
CA MET A 97 -4.72 3.65 -6.08
C MET A 97 -5.77 2.56 -6.11
N MET A 98 -5.38 1.35 -6.46
CA MET A 98 -6.15 0.13 -6.26
C MET A 98 -5.59 -0.60 -5.04
N ASP A 99 -6.46 -0.94 -4.10
CA ASP A 99 -6.13 -1.61 -2.83
C ASP A 99 -6.93 -2.91 -2.78
N VAL A 100 -6.23 -4.04 -2.86
CA VAL A 100 -6.82 -5.37 -2.98
C VAL A 100 -6.46 -6.20 -1.78
N THR A 101 -7.46 -6.83 -1.15
CA THR A 101 -7.29 -7.78 -0.05
C THR A 101 -7.74 -9.17 -0.49
N PHE A 102 -6.93 -10.18 -0.21
CA PHE A 102 -7.19 -11.59 -0.48
C PHE A 102 -7.45 -12.36 0.82
N PRO A 103 -8.71 -12.49 1.27
CA PRO A 103 -9.05 -13.06 2.58
C PRO A 103 -8.61 -14.51 2.75
N ASN A 104 -8.50 -15.24 1.64
CA ASN A 104 -8.13 -16.66 1.63
C ASN A 104 -6.61 -16.89 1.53
N VAL A 105 -5.82 -15.86 1.24
CA VAL A 105 -4.37 -15.88 1.33
C VAL A 105 -3.97 -15.26 2.65
N LYS A 106 -3.79 -16.06 3.70
CA LYS A 106 -3.60 -15.56 5.05
C LYS A 106 -2.52 -16.29 5.84
N VAL A 107 -1.98 -15.60 6.82
CA VAL A 107 -1.10 -16.13 7.85
C VAL A 107 -1.71 -15.90 9.22
N ASN A 108 -1.39 -16.80 10.16
CA ASN A 108 -1.76 -16.64 11.55
C ASN A 108 -0.57 -16.12 12.33
N VAL A 109 -0.81 -15.11 13.17
CA VAL A 109 0.17 -14.62 14.13
C VAL A 109 -0.40 -14.83 15.52
N GLU A 110 0.32 -15.56 16.34
CA GLU A 110 -0.11 -15.94 17.68
C GLU A 110 0.82 -15.37 18.74
N THR A 111 0.26 -14.68 19.68
CA THR A 111 0.92 -14.20 20.89
C THR A 111 0.43 -15.03 22.08
N ARG A 112 1.03 -14.85 23.26
CA ARG A 112 0.54 -15.50 24.49
C ARG A 112 -0.89 -15.15 24.88
N LYS A 113 -1.40 -14.01 24.41
CA LYS A 113 -2.70 -13.46 24.78
C LYS A 113 -3.74 -13.48 23.66
N HIS A 114 -3.28 -13.46 22.42
CA HIS A 114 -4.15 -13.23 21.26
C HIS A 114 -3.63 -13.95 20.02
N LYS A 115 -4.58 -14.37 19.18
CA LYS A 115 -4.31 -14.89 17.84
C LYS A 115 -5.04 -14.03 16.84
N THR A 116 -4.34 -13.62 15.80
CA THR A 116 -4.92 -12.84 14.69
C THR A 116 -4.65 -13.50 13.35
N GLU A 117 -5.54 -13.28 12.39
CA GLU A 117 -5.36 -13.62 10.99
C GLU A 117 -4.97 -12.37 10.21
N ILE A 118 -3.92 -12.47 9.42
CA ILE A 118 -3.45 -11.41 8.53
C ILE A 118 -3.65 -11.91 7.11
N ALA A 119 -4.50 -11.23 6.33
CA ALA A 119 -4.71 -11.52 4.93
C ALA A 119 -3.72 -10.78 4.04
N GLN A 120 -3.39 -11.35 2.90
CA GLN A 120 -2.56 -10.69 1.90
C GLN A 120 -3.26 -9.44 1.36
N ARG A 121 -2.48 -8.36 1.21
CA ARG A 121 -2.90 -7.09 0.63
C ARG A 121 -1.95 -6.70 -0.48
N VAL A 122 -2.50 -6.22 -1.59
CA VAL A 122 -1.75 -5.67 -2.71
C VAL A 122 -2.25 -4.27 -2.99
N ILE A 123 -1.34 -3.30 -3.05
CA ILE A 123 -1.65 -1.91 -3.38
C ILE A 123 -0.94 -1.56 -4.68
N ALA A 124 -1.70 -1.17 -5.69
CA ALA A 124 -1.17 -0.66 -6.94
C ALA A 124 -1.41 0.85 -7.06
N LEU A 125 -0.36 1.61 -7.31
CA LEU A 125 -0.40 3.06 -7.47
C LEU A 125 -0.05 3.44 -8.91
N HIS A 126 -0.81 4.34 -9.46
CA HIS A 126 -0.59 4.86 -10.79
C HIS A 126 -0.81 6.37 -10.86
N GLY A 127 0.10 7.09 -11.50
CA GLY A 127 -0.01 8.53 -11.75
C GLY A 127 0.22 8.84 -13.22
N ILE A 128 -0.72 9.54 -13.83
CA ILE A 128 -0.65 9.95 -15.23
C ILE A 128 -0.16 11.40 -15.40
N ASP A 129 0.06 12.11 -14.29
CA ASP A 129 0.53 13.50 -14.21
C ASP A 129 2.02 13.63 -13.87
N GLY A 130 2.74 12.52 -13.76
CA GLY A 130 4.14 12.52 -13.34
C GLY A 130 4.37 12.73 -11.84
N SER A 131 3.32 12.84 -11.02
CA SER A 131 3.41 13.04 -9.56
C SER A 131 3.95 11.82 -8.83
N CYS A 132 3.76 10.63 -9.39
CA CYS A 132 4.34 9.39 -8.87
C CYS A 132 4.79 8.47 -10.00
N SER A 133 5.68 7.54 -9.66
CA SER A 133 5.99 6.39 -10.52
C SER A 133 4.95 5.32 -10.32
N ASN A 134 4.80 4.42 -11.28
CA ASN A 134 3.99 3.21 -11.12
C ASN A 134 4.60 2.35 -10.02
N GLN A 135 3.80 1.91 -9.07
CA GLN A 135 4.27 1.18 -7.90
C GLN A 135 3.25 0.10 -7.54
N VAL A 136 3.75 -1.06 -7.15
CA VAL A 136 2.94 -2.11 -6.52
C VAL A 136 3.61 -2.47 -5.21
N TYR A 137 2.83 -2.51 -4.16
CA TYR A 137 3.24 -2.86 -2.81
C TYR A 137 2.52 -4.12 -2.36
N TYR A 138 3.23 -4.94 -1.63
CA TYR A 138 2.71 -6.15 -1.01
C TYR A 138 2.72 -5.98 0.49
N GLY A 139 1.71 -6.52 1.14
CA GLY A 139 1.58 -6.42 2.56
C GLY A 139 0.47 -7.31 3.09
N GLY A 140 -0.05 -6.95 4.24
CA GLY A 140 -1.14 -7.63 4.89
C GLY A 140 -2.17 -6.67 5.45
N ILE A 141 -3.32 -7.21 5.82
CA ILE A 141 -4.32 -6.54 6.64
C ILE A 141 -4.65 -7.44 7.83
N ASP A 142 -4.54 -6.90 9.03
CA ASP A 142 -4.92 -7.60 10.25
C ASP A 142 -6.44 -7.52 10.42
N PHE A 143 -7.12 -8.64 10.38
CA PHE A 143 -8.58 -8.69 10.48
C PHE A 143 -9.13 -8.31 11.86
N PHE A 144 -8.31 -8.36 12.90
CA PHE A 144 -8.76 -7.99 14.24
C PHE A 144 -8.92 -6.47 14.41
N CYS A 145 -7.99 -5.68 13.90
CA CYS A 145 -7.99 -4.22 14.05
C CYS A 145 -8.08 -3.46 12.72
N THR A 146 -8.25 -4.17 11.60
CA THR A 146 -8.29 -3.59 10.24
C THR A 146 -7.09 -2.72 9.88
N ASN A 147 -5.96 -2.94 10.56
CA ASN A 147 -4.72 -2.23 10.28
C ASN A 147 -4.13 -2.72 8.96
N GLY A 148 -4.00 -1.83 8.01
CA GLY A 148 -3.24 -2.10 6.80
C GLY A 148 -1.74 -2.16 7.11
N MET A 149 -1.11 -3.24 6.68
CA MET A 149 0.32 -3.47 6.83
C MET A 149 0.97 -3.45 5.46
N ILE A 150 2.05 -2.71 5.30
CA ILE A 150 2.95 -2.86 4.16
C ILE A 150 4.11 -3.72 4.63
N SER A 151 4.41 -4.78 3.90
CA SER A 151 5.64 -5.55 4.12
C SER A 151 6.85 -4.63 3.95
N GLY A 152 7.88 -4.85 4.74
CA GLY A 152 9.05 -3.99 4.84
C GLY A 152 9.80 -3.73 3.52
N GLU A 153 11.04 -3.37 3.59
CA GLU A 153 11.91 -2.71 2.59
C GLU A 153 11.87 -3.22 1.14
N TYR A 154 11.30 -4.39 0.82
CA TYR A 154 11.63 -5.10 -0.41
C TYR A 154 10.47 -5.40 -1.35
N ASP A 155 9.23 -5.25 -0.90
CA ASP A 155 8.09 -5.73 -1.67
C ASP A 155 7.44 -4.60 -2.48
N THR A 156 8.27 -3.71 -3.01
CA THR A 156 7.80 -2.59 -3.83
C THR A 156 8.39 -2.67 -5.22
N VAL A 157 7.53 -2.89 -6.19
CA VAL A 157 7.88 -2.71 -7.60
C VAL A 157 7.67 -1.26 -7.98
N ARG A 158 8.72 -0.59 -8.41
CA ARG A 158 8.66 0.82 -8.79
C ARG A 158 9.22 1.06 -10.18
N ARG A 159 8.43 1.70 -11.07
CA ARG A 159 8.84 2.03 -12.43
C ARG A 159 8.48 3.47 -12.81
N LYS A 160 9.41 4.16 -13.43
CA LYS A 160 9.20 5.53 -13.91
C LYS A 160 8.31 5.54 -15.16
N ASN A 161 7.45 6.54 -15.26
CA ASN A 161 6.65 6.82 -16.44
C ASN A 161 7.52 7.52 -17.49
N THR A 162 8.05 6.75 -18.45
CA THR A 162 8.90 7.24 -19.54
C THR A 162 8.55 6.52 -20.85
N LEU A 163 9.11 6.96 -21.97
CA LEU A 163 8.91 6.31 -23.27
C LEU A 163 9.34 4.83 -23.30
N LEU A 164 10.21 4.40 -22.38
CA LEU A 164 10.66 3.01 -22.25
C LEU A 164 9.88 2.23 -21.19
N PHE A 165 8.76 2.77 -20.69
CA PHE A 165 7.94 2.10 -19.71
C PHE A 165 7.37 0.79 -20.27
N SER A 166 7.53 -0.30 -19.51
CA SER A 166 6.97 -1.61 -19.82
C SER A 166 6.35 -2.21 -18.57
N LEU A 167 5.11 -2.65 -18.69
CA LEU A 167 4.38 -3.37 -17.62
C LEU A 167 4.96 -4.78 -17.38
N ASN A 168 5.58 -5.40 -18.39
CA ASN A 168 6.09 -6.77 -18.27
C ASN A 168 7.11 -6.96 -17.14
N SER A 169 7.86 -5.90 -16.83
CA SER A 169 8.84 -5.97 -15.72
C SER A 169 8.21 -6.05 -14.31
N PHE A 170 6.90 -5.84 -14.18
CA PHE A 170 6.17 -6.03 -12.94
C PHE A 170 5.77 -7.48 -12.69
N ILE A 171 5.58 -8.24 -13.76
CA ILE A 171 4.98 -9.58 -13.71
C ILE A 171 5.84 -10.52 -12.85
N ASP A 172 7.15 -10.53 -13.04
CA ASP A 172 8.04 -11.44 -12.31
C ASP A 172 8.10 -11.14 -10.81
N GLU A 173 7.91 -9.89 -10.43
CA GLU A 173 7.91 -9.46 -9.03
C GLU A 173 6.54 -9.74 -8.38
N LEU A 174 5.44 -9.57 -9.11
CA LEU A 174 4.10 -10.01 -8.68
C LEU A 174 4.05 -11.51 -8.37
N ARG A 175 4.75 -12.32 -9.18
CA ARG A 175 4.84 -13.78 -8.99
C ARG A 175 5.46 -14.18 -7.65
N ARG A 176 6.37 -13.39 -7.13
CA ARG A 176 7.04 -13.67 -5.84
C ARG A 176 6.22 -13.23 -4.64
N ALA A 177 5.29 -12.29 -4.82
CA ALA A 177 4.58 -11.64 -3.73
C ALA A 177 3.86 -12.58 -2.77
N LYS A 178 3.31 -13.68 -3.26
CA LYS A 178 2.64 -14.68 -2.40
C LYS A 178 3.64 -15.40 -1.49
N GLN A 179 4.81 -15.76 -2.01
CA GLN A 179 5.86 -16.39 -1.20
C GLN A 179 6.41 -15.41 -0.18
N ASP A 180 6.70 -14.18 -0.60
CA ASP A 180 7.22 -13.11 0.24
C ASP A 180 6.23 -12.78 1.37
N PHE A 181 4.92 -12.85 1.10
CA PHE A 181 3.89 -12.70 2.11
C PHE A 181 3.98 -13.77 3.22
N TYR A 182 4.16 -15.04 2.87
CA TYR A 182 4.34 -16.09 3.88
C TYR A 182 5.64 -15.94 4.67
N GLU A 183 6.71 -15.48 4.04
CA GLU A 183 7.97 -15.16 4.72
C GLU A 183 7.81 -13.99 5.68
N HIS A 184 7.08 -12.97 5.27
CA HIS A 184 6.70 -11.86 6.15
C HIS A 184 5.87 -12.34 7.33
N GLY A 185 4.92 -13.27 7.12
CA GLY A 185 4.15 -13.89 8.19
C GLY A 185 5.04 -14.59 9.24
N ARG A 186 6.08 -15.28 8.81
CA ARG A 186 7.07 -15.88 9.75
C ARG A 186 7.81 -14.81 10.56
N LYS A 187 8.16 -13.69 9.92
CA LYS A 187 8.79 -12.55 10.60
C LYS A 187 7.86 -11.93 11.64
N LEU A 188 6.58 -11.75 11.31
CA LEU A 188 5.57 -11.26 12.26
C LEU A 188 5.40 -12.21 13.45
N GLN A 189 5.44 -13.52 13.22
CA GLN A 189 5.40 -14.52 14.30
C GLN A 189 6.64 -14.44 15.20
N THR A 190 7.82 -14.19 14.64
CA THR A 190 9.03 -13.92 15.43
C THR A 190 8.83 -12.67 16.29
N TRP A 191 8.34 -11.59 15.73
CA TRP A 191 8.04 -10.36 16.49
C TRP A 191 7.00 -10.57 17.60
N ALA A 192 6.00 -11.42 17.36
CA ALA A 192 5.01 -11.79 18.37
C ALA A 192 5.62 -12.52 19.57
N SER A 193 6.73 -13.21 19.35
CA SER A 193 7.48 -13.93 20.38
C SER A 193 8.57 -13.08 21.04
N THR A 194 8.97 -11.97 20.43
CA THR A 194 10.03 -11.06 20.90
C THR A 194 9.47 -10.09 21.94
N HIS A 195 9.82 -10.33 23.22
CA HIS A 195 9.42 -9.43 24.30
C HIS A 195 10.21 -8.12 24.27
N ILE A 196 9.52 -7.00 24.46
CA ILE A 196 10.14 -5.66 24.57
C ILE A 196 9.60 -4.93 25.80
N GLY A 197 10.50 -4.21 26.51
CA GLY A 197 10.15 -3.38 27.65
C GLY A 197 9.69 -1.97 27.25
N ALA A 198 8.95 -1.31 28.15
CA ALA A 198 8.45 0.05 27.91
C ALA A 198 9.59 1.05 27.63
N VAL A 199 10.72 0.96 28.34
CA VAL A 199 11.88 1.83 28.14
C VAL A 199 12.44 1.70 26.72
N GLN A 200 12.57 0.48 26.21
CA GLN A 200 13.04 0.24 24.82
C GLN A 200 12.08 0.84 23.78
N VAL A 201 10.78 0.78 24.04
CA VAL A 201 9.76 1.40 23.18
C VAL A 201 9.89 2.93 23.22
N GLU A 202 10.00 3.53 24.38
CA GLU A 202 10.17 4.99 24.55
C GLU A 202 11.44 5.49 23.83
N GLU A 203 12.57 4.81 24.00
CA GLU A 203 13.83 5.12 23.31
C GLU A 203 13.70 5.04 21.79
N LEU A 204 13.05 4.00 21.27
CA LEU A 204 12.80 3.90 19.84
C LEU A 204 11.90 5.04 19.35
N LEU A 205 10.77 5.28 20.03
CA LEU A 205 9.79 6.29 19.64
C LEU A 205 10.39 7.70 19.65
N SER A 206 11.24 8.03 20.63
CA SER A 206 11.95 9.30 20.67
C SER A 206 12.89 9.50 19.46
N THR A 207 13.37 8.41 18.89
CA THR A 207 14.27 8.44 17.70
C THR A 207 13.51 8.55 16.39
N VAL A 208 12.39 7.82 16.25
CA VAL A 208 11.68 7.71 14.96
C VAL A 208 10.55 8.73 14.80
N MET A 209 10.01 9.26 15.90
CA MET A 209 8.96 10.26 15.85
C MET A 209 9.51 11.67 15.69
N SER A 210 8.77 12.51 14.97
CA SER A 210 9.19 13.89 14.64
C SER A 210 9.05 14.88 15.81
N SER A 211 8.48 14.47 16.93
CA SER A 211 8.35 15.27 18.17
C SER A 211 7.97 14.40 19.37
N ASP A 212 8.30 14.86 20.59
CA ASP A 212 7.97 14.21 21.84
C ASP A 212 6.46 13.98 21.97
N SER A 213 5.64 14.97 21.64
CA SER A 213 4.18 14.83 21.65
C SER A 213 3.65 13.72 20.72
N LYS A 214 4.32 13.44 19.62
CA LYS A 214 3.96 12.28 18.76
C LYS A 214 4.47 10.99 19.36
N ALA A 215 5.64 10.98 19.97
CA ALA A 215 6.18 9.83 20.67
C ALA A 215 5.26 9.40 21.80
N ASP A 216 4.81 10.33 22.64
CA ASP A 216 3.88 10.07 23.76
C ASP A 216 2.55 9.48 23.29
N LYS A 217 2.00 10.01 22.18
CA LYS A 217 0.77 9.48 21.60
C LYS A 217 0.97 8.09 21.04
N MET A 218 2.07 7.84 20.33
CA MET A 218 2.38 6.52 19.80
C MET A 218 2.63 5.51 20.92
N LEU A 219 3.25 5.93 22.02
CA LEU A 219 3.42 5.12 23.22
C LEU A 219 2.04 4.72 23.81
N SER A 220 1.09 5.63 23.83
CA SER A 220 -0.29 5.35 24.27
C SER A 220 -0.97 4.33 23.35
N VAL A 221 -0.78 4.44 22.03
CA VAL A 221 -1.29 3.44 21.06
C VAL A 221 -0.61 2.09 21.28
N TYR A 222 0.71 2.08 21.49
CA TYR A 222 1.44 0.84 21.83
C TYR A 222 0.87 0.15 23.07
N PHE A 223 0.61 0.88 24.15
CA PHE A 223 0.03 0.27 25.35
C PHE A 223 -1.38 -0.28 25.11
N SER A 224 -2.18 0.36 24.26
CA SER A 224 -3.48 -0.16 23.83
C SER A 224 -3.34 -1.49 23.07
N GLU A 225 -2.44 -1.57 22.10
CA GLU A 225 -2.16 -2.80 21.35
C GLU A 225 -1.55 -3.89 22.26
N ALA A 226 -0.63 -3.52 23.16
CA ALA A 226 0.02 -4.44 24.09
C ALA A 226 -0.95 -5.01 25.13
N ALA A 227 -2.01 -4.32 25.48
CA ALA A 227 -3.05 -4.84 26.37
C ALA A 227 -3.66 -6.13 25.81
N THR A 228 -3.89 -6.17 24.50
CA THR A 228 -4.44 -7.34 23.78
C THR A 228 -3.36 -8.34 23.39
N ARG A 229 -2.26 -7.87 22.77
CA ARG A 229 -1.25 -8.72 22.13
C ARG A 229 -0.08 -9.10 23.06
N GLY A 230 0.07 -8.42 24.21
CA GLY A 230 1.23 -8.52 25.10
C GLY A 230 2.34 -7.55 24.71
N HIS A 231 3.30 -7.35 25.62
CA HIS A 231 4.48 -6.50 25.41
C HIS A 231 5.49 -7.20 24.51
N ASN A 232 5.33 -7.05 23.20
CA ASN A 232 6.20 -7.66 22.19
C ASN A 232 6.37 -6.73 20.98
N LEU A 233 7.30 -7.09 20.11
CA LEU A 233 7.64 -6.28 18.95
C LEU A 233 6.48 -6.22 17.92
N PHE A 234 5.64 -7.26 17.85
CA PHE A 234 4.45 -7.25 17.02
C PHE A 234 3.40 -6.23 17.50
N ALA A 235 3.22 -6.06 18.82
CA ALA A 235 2.34 -5.02 19.37
C ALA A 235 2.85 -3.61 19.02
N LEU A 236 4.17 -3.38 19.02
CA LEU A 236 4.74 -2.11 18.57
C LEU A 236 4.52 -1.88 17.08
N TYR A 237 4.71 -2.89 16.26
CA TYR A 237 4.40 -2.82 14.83
C TYR A 237 2.90 -2.57 14.60
N SER A 238 2.03 -3.23 15.35
CA SER A 238 0.58 -2.99 15.30
C SER A 238 0.23 -1.54 15.68
N ALA A 239 0.93 -0.93 16.63
CA ALA A 239 0.74 0.48 16.95
C ALA A 239 1.11 1.40 15.78
N PHE A 240 2.19 1.12 15.07
CA PHE A 240 2.58 1.88 13.88
C PHE A 240 1.56 1.75 12.75
N THR A 241 1.08 0.53 12.49
CA THR A 241 0.08 0.29 11.45
C THR A 241 -1.30 0.82 11.83
N ASN A 242 -1.65 0.82 13.12
CA ASN A 242 -2.83 1.49 13.64
C ASN A 242 -2.78 3.00 13.34
N TYR A 243 -1.66 3.66 13.63
CA TYR A 243 -1.47 5.07 13.26
C TYR A 243 -1.63 5.30 11.76
N SER A 244 -1.02 4.48 10.90
CA SER A 244 -1.11 4.70 9.45
C SER A 244 -2.54 4.58 8.93
N SER A 245 -3.32 3.65 9.47
CA SER A 245 -4.69 3.35 9.03
C SER A 245 -5.75 4.26 9.68
N HIS A 246 -5.62 4.56 10.97
CA HIS A 246 -6.67 5.14 11.81
C HIS A 246 -6.28 6.46 12.49
N ALA A 247 -5.25 7.15 12.04
CA ALA A 247 -4.76 8.37 12.69
C ALA A 247 -5.83 9.47 12.84
N ASN A 248 -6.83 9.51 11.96
CA ASN A 248 -7.92 10.49 12.01
C ASN A 248 -9.09 10.07 12.92
N ASP A 249 -9.24 8.78 13.24
CA ASP A 249 -10.49 8.29 13.79
C ASP A 249 -10.53 8.41 15.32
N ASN A 250 -9.56 7.84 16.04
CA ASN A 250 -9.63 7.75 17.50
C ASN A 250 -8.31 8.01 18.25
N ASN A 251 -7.19 8.24 17.55
CA ASN A 251 -5.87 8.19 18.18
C ASN A 251 -5.29 9.57 18.54
N ASN A 252 -6.12 10.62 18.57
CA ASN A 252 -5.72 11.99 18.89
C ASN A 252 -4.57 12.58 18.06
N PHE A 253 -4.15 11.92 16.98
CA PHE A 253 -3.26 12.49 15.99
C PHE A 253 -4.05 13.49 15.15
N LYS A 254 -3.92 14.78 15.46
CA LYS A 254 -4.48 15.84 14.63
C LYS A 254 -3.73 15.86 13.31
N LEU A 255 -4.30 15.22 12.31
CA LEU A 255 -3.80 15.33 10.95
C LEU A 255 -4.26 16.64 10.34
N ARG A 256 -3.43 17.21 9.48
CA ARG A 256 -3.84 18.37 8.68
C ARG A 256 -4.97 17.90 7.77
N ASP A 257 -6.09 18.59 7.81
CA ASP A 257 -7.13 18.39 6.82
C ASP A 257 -6.59 18.87 5.46
N THR A 258 -6.39 17.93 4.56
CA THR A 258 -5.85 18.18 3.22
C THR A 258 -6.93 18.13 2.15
N GLY A 259 -8.21 18.01 2.57
CA GLY A 259 -9.33 17.78 1.68
C GLY A 259 -9.43 16.35 1.16
N ASN A 260 -10.61 15.99 0.68
CA ASN A 260 -10.89 14.62 0.21
C ASN A 260 -9.98 14.17 -0.93
N ASP A 261 -9.59 15.09 -1.82
CA ASP A 261 -8.77 14.78 -3.00
C ASP A 261 -7.32 14.35 -2.69
N THR A 262 -6.83 14.61 -1.48
CA THR A 262 -5.45 14.24 -1.06
C THR A 262 -5.41 13.25 0.10
N GLN A 263 -6.57 12.89 0.65
CA GLN A 263 -6.66 12.02 1.83
C GLN A 263 -6.03 10.64 1.58
N ALA A 264 -6.31 10.03 0.43
CA ALA A 264 -5.74 8.74 0.04
C ALA A 264 -4.20 8.78 -0.06
N GLN A 265 -3.66 9.85 -0.66
CA GLN A 265 -2.20 10.05 -0.72
C GLN A 265 -1.58 10.23 0.66
N SER A 266 -2.27 10.95 1.56
CA SER A 266 -1.80 11.19 2.92
C SER A 266 -1.78 9.90 3.74
N MET A 267 -2.81 9.06 3.60
CA MET A 267 -2.86 7.73 4.22
C MET A 267 -1.72 6.84 3.73
N PHE A 268 -1.52 6.79 2.44
CA PHE A 268 -0.45 5.99 1.83
C PHE A 268 0.95 6.46 2.28
N ARG A 269 1.19 7.77 2.42
CA ARG A 269 2.46 8.30 2.96
C ARG A 269 2.71 7.84 4.39
N ARG A 270 1.67 7.77 5.24
CA ARG A 270 1.83 7.24 6.61
C ARG A 270 2.20 5.76 6.60
N GLU A 271 1.65 4.96 5.69
CA GLU A 271 2.06 3.57 5.55
C GLU A 271 3.54 3.45 5.13
N GLN A 272 4.01 4.31 4.23
CA GLN A 272 5.44 4.38 3.89
C GLN A 272 6.32 4.81 5.07
N ASP A 273 5.84 5.67 5.96
CA ASP A 273 6.58 6.06 7.16
C ASP A 273 6.73 4.89 8.13
N VAL A 274 5.71 4.03 8.28
CA VAL A 274 5.82 2.77 9.04
C VAL A 274 6.95 1.90 8.49
N SER A 275 7.02 1.71 7.17
CA SER A 275 8.09 0.95 6.52
C SER A 275 9.48 1.52 6.85
N LYS A 276 9.63 2.84 6.87
CA LYS A 276 10.88 3.49 7.27
C LYS A 276 11.22 3.23 8.73
N TRP A 277 10.23 3.33 9.65
CA TRP A 277 10.46 3.14 11.09
C TRP A 277 10.93 1.73 11.44
N ILE A 278 10.32 0.71 10.85
CA ILE A 278 10.75 -0.68 11.06
C ILE A 278 12.08 -1.02 10.38
N SER A 279 12.53 -0.20 9.45
CA SER A 279 13.81 -0.33 8.77
C SER A 279 14.98 0.35 9.51
N THR A 280 14.70 1.08 10.58
CA THR A 280 15.74 1.78 11.35
C THR A 280 16.68 0.82 12.07
N PRO A 281 17.96 1.18 12.25
CA PRO A 281 18.91 0.36 13.03
C PRO A 281 18.40 0.06 14.44
N GLN A 282 17.67 1.00 15.06
CA GLN A 282 17.12 0.85 16.40
C GLN A 282 16.03 -0.22 16.46
N PHE A 283 15.09 -0.23 15.47
CA PHE A 283 14.08 -1.27 15.39
C PHE A 283 14.72 -2.64 15.12
N ARG A 284 15.67 -2.70 14.21
CA ARG A 284 16.42 -3.94 13.91
C ARG A 284 17.23 -4.46 15.11
N ALA A 285 17.75 -3.58 15.95
CA ALA A 285 18.41 -4.00 17.17
C ALA A 285 17.44 -4.71 18.14
N LEU A 286 16.17 -4.29 18.18
CA LEU A 286 15.14 -5.01 18.96
C LEU A 286 14.80 -6.37 18.36
N GLU A 287 14.83 -6.53 17.04
CA GLU A 287 14.68 -7.84 16.37
C GLU A 287 15.81 -8.83 16.74
N LEU A 288 17.03 -8.33 16.87
CA LEU A 288 18.21 -9.16 17.13
C LEU A 288 18.42 -9.49 18.62
N ALA A 289 17.77 -8.74 19.51
CA ALA A 289 17.84 -8.95 20.95
C ALA A 289 16.89 -10.04 21.46
N ALA A 290 16.23 -10.76 20.55
CA ALA A 290 15.20 -11.77 20.80
C ALA A 290 15.78 -13.17 21.08
#